data_0b127029bad1c59437e402ac084a9380
#
_entry.id   0b127029bad1c59437e402ac084a9380
#
_cell.length_a   1.000
_cell.length_b   1.000
_cell.length_c   1.000
_cell.angle_alpha   90.00
_cell.angle_beta   90.00
_cell.angle_gamma   90.00
#
_symmetry.space_group_name_H-M   'P 1'
#
loop_
_entity.id
_entity.type
_entity.pdbx_description
1 polymer ?
#
loop_
_entity_poly.entity_id
_entity_poly.type
_entity_poly.pdbx_seq_one_letter_code
_entity_poly.pdbx_strand_id
1 'polypeptide(L)'
;MVAVLFIVFIAALAIGVPVAFSLGLASVAYMLGSHIQMINFAQYFFKGLDSFTLLCIPGFTFAGNLMNQGGISDKLLDFADALVGHITGGLAYANVLASMVFAGISGTALSDTVALGGVEIPMMVNQGYDVPFSVAITAASSCLGPIIPPSVPMIMAATMTGLSVSKMFMAGIVPGLLLGLGMCGTCYVLSVKRHYPKRDK
;
A
#
# COMPACT_ATOMS: atom_id res chain seq x y z
N MET A 1 14.21 33.53 -1.75
CA MET A 1 12.83 33.12 -1.39
C MET A 1 12.64 31.60 -1.39
N VAL A 2 13.08 30.85 -2.40
CA VAL A 2 12.97 29.37 -2.39
C VAL A 2 13.70 28.76 -1.17
N ALA A 3 14.85 29.29 -0.78
CA ALA A 3 15.56 28.83 0.43
C ALA A 3 14.72 28.98 1.71
N VAL A 4 13.93 30.05 1.84
CA VAL A 4 13.04 30.26 2.99
C VAL A 4 11.98 29.15 3.06
N LEU A 5 11.42 28.74 1.92
CA LEU A 5 10.46 27.65 1.87
C LEU A 5 11.06 26.35 2.44
N PHE A 6 12.25 25.97 1.98
CA PHE A 6 12.92 24.75 2.47
C PHE A 6 13.34 24.86 3.94
N ILE A 7 13.83 26.01 4.37
CA ILE A 7 14.23 26.22 5.77
C ILE A 7 13.03 26.10 6.70
N VAL A 8 11.91 26.77 6.38
CA VAL A 8 10.67 26.69 7.19
C VAL A 8 10.11 25.29 7.19
N PHE A 9 10.12 24.60 6.03
CA PHE A 9 9.64 23.22 5.91
C PHE A 9 10.44 22.27 6.81
N ILE A 10 11.77 22.30 6.69
CA ILE A 10 12.66 21.44 7.47
C ILE A 10 12.58 21.77 8.96
N ALA A 11 12.54 23.05 9.33
CA ALA A 11 12.42 23.49 10.72
C ALA A 11 11.09 23.01 11.33
N ALA A 12 9.97 23.12 10.61
CA ALA A 12 8.67 22.64 11.06
C ALA A 12 8.67 21.12 11.26
N LEU A 13 9.27 20.35 10.34
CA LEU A 13 9.43 18.90 10.49
C LEU A 13 10.31 18.54 11.69
N ALA A 14 11.40 19.26 11.94
CA ALA A 14 12.30 19.02 13.07
C ALA A 14 11.63 19.23 14.43
N ILE A 15 10.64 20.12 14.50
CA ILE A 15 9.82 20.36 15.69
C ILE A 15 8.71 19.31 15.86
N GLY A 16 8.52 18.42 14.87
CA GLY A 16 7.50 17.36 14.90
C GLY A 16 6.14 17.78 14.33
N VAL A 17 6.05 18.87 13.57
CA VAL A 17 4.82 19.26 12.88
C VAL A 17 4.54 18.26 11.75
N PRO A 18 3.30 17.74 11.60
CA PRO A 18 2.96 16.84 10.50
C PRO A 18 3.26 17.43 9.13
N VAL A 19 3.70 16.57 8.19
CA VAL A 19 4.20 16.98 6.86
C VAL A 19 3.24 17.92 6.13
N ALA A 20 1.93 17.65 6.16
CA ALA A 20 0.93 18.47 5.49
C ALA A 20 0.89 19.91 6.01
N PHE A 21 0.95 20.07 7.33
CA PHE A 21 0.99 21.41 7.96
C PHE A 21 2.34 22.10 7.75
N SER A 22 3.44 21.35 7.75
CA SER A 22 4.78 21.87 7.46
C SER A 22 4.85 22.42 6.03
N LEU A 23 4.25 21.73 5.06
CA LEU A 23 4.13 22.21 3.67
C LEU A 23 3.26 23.48 3.58
N GLY A 24 2.14 23.51 4.31
CA GLY A 24 1.27 24.67 4.38
C GLY A 24 1.99 25.90 4.95
N LEU A 25 2.67 25.74 6.10
CA LEU A 25 3.45 26.81 6.73
C LEU A 25 4.57 27.32 5.82
N ALA A 26 5.31 26.42 5.19
CA ALA A 26 6.38 26.77 4.27
C ALA A 26 5.85 27.54 3.05
N SER A 27 4.70 27.13 2.52
CA SER A 27 4.04 27.82 1.40
C SER A 27 3.59 29.22 1.79
N VAL A 28 2.96 29.38 2.96
CA VAL A 28 2.55 30.68 3.49
C VAL A 28 3.76 31.59 3.72
N ALA A 29 4.82 31.08 4.34
CA ALA A 29 6.05 31.84 4.56
C ALA A 29 6.69 32.31 3.25
N TYR A 30 6.71 31.44 2.23
CA TYR A 30 7.18 31.80 0.89
C TYR A 30 6.34 32.91 0.25
N MET A 31 5.01 32.80 0.33
CA MET A 31 4.08 33.76 -0.28
C MET A 31 4.18 35.14 0.38
N LEU A 32 4.27 35.17 1.72
CA LEU A 32 4.46 36.41 2.46
C LEU A 32 5.79 37.09 2.08
N GLY A 33 6.88 36.33 2.01
CA GLY A 33 8.18 36.85 1.62
C GLY A 33 8.29 37.25 0.15
N SER A 34 7.46 36.70 -0.71
CA SER A 34 7.41 37.01 -2.16
C SER A 34 6.34 38.05 -2.52
N HIS A 35 5.65 38.62 -1.54
CA HIS A 35 4.54 39.58 -1.72
C HIS A 35 3.39 39.03 -2.60
N ILE A 36 3.18 37.72 -2.59
CA ILE A 36 2.09 37.06 -3.31
C ILE A 36 0.81 37.21 -2.47
N GLN A 37 -0.30 37.56 -3.12
CA GLN A 37 -1.58 37.72 -2.44
C GLN A 37 -2.05 36.40 -1.80
N MET A 38 -2.45 36.43 -0.53
CA MET A 38 -2.89 35.25 0.20
C MET A 38 -4.14 34.59 -0.37
N ILE A 39 -4.93 35.31 -1.17
CA ILE A 39 -6.07 34.73 -1.89
C ILE A 39 -5.62 33.60 -2.82
N ASN A 40 -4.43 33.68 -3.40
CA ASN A 40 -3.87 32.64 -4.25
C ASN A 40 -3.63 31.33 -3.48
N PHE A 41 -3.27 31.41 -2.18
CA PHE A 41 -3.10 30.22 -1.34
C PHE A 41 -4.42 29.43 -1.26
N ALA A 42 -5.51 30.11 -0.92
CA ALA A 42 -6.83 29.48 -0.85
C ALA A 42 -7.26 28.91 -2.22
N GLN A 43 -7.07 29.68 -3.29
CA GLN A 43 -7.43 29.22 -4.64
C GLN A 43 -6.65 27.99 -5.09
N TYR A 44 -5.33 27.96 -4.89
CA TYR A 44 -4.49 26.81 -5.25
C TYR A 44 -4.78 25.60 -4.36
N PHE A 45 -5.07 25.84 -3.06
CA PHE A 45 -5.45 24.77 -2.14
C PHE A 45 -6.76 24.10 -2.58
N PHE A 46 -7.81 24.87 -2.85
CA PHE A 46 -9.07 24.32 -3.34
C PHE A 46 -8.93 23.66 -4.72
N LYS A 47 -8.21 24.30 -5.64
CA LYS A 47 -7.96 23.72 -6.97
C LYS A 47 -7.19 22.41 -6.92
N GLY A 48 -6.26 22.26 -5.96
CA GLY A 48 -5.52 21.02 -5.76
C GLY A 48 -6.39 19.88 -5.25
N LEU A 49 -7.44 20.18 -4.47
CA LEU A 49 -8.39 19.21 -3.95
C LEU A 49 -9.54 18.94 -4.93
N ASP A 50 -9.89 19.91 -5.76
CA ASP A 50 -10.98 19.82 -6.75
C ASP A 50 -10.52 19.03 -7.98
N SER A 51 -10.31 17.73 -7.77
CA SER A 51 -9.92 16.80 -8.82
C SER A 51 -10.85 15.59 -8.81
N PHE A 52 -11.57 15.39 -9.91
CA PHE A 52 -12.43 14.22 -10.09
C PHE A 52 -11.66 12.91 -9.87
N THR A 53 -10.42 12.87 -10.29
CA THR A 53 -9.55 11.70 -10.12
C THR A 53 -9.29 11.38 -8.64
N LEU A 54 -9.15 12.40 -7.78
CA LEU A 54 -8.94 12.19 -6.34
C LEU A 54 -10.19 11.64 -5.63
N LEU A 55 -11.40 11.82 -6.20
CA LEU A 55 -12.62 11.20 -5.67
C LEU A 55 -12.59 9.67 -5.72
N CYS A 56 -11.77 9.08 -6.57
CA CYS A 56 -11.58 7.63 -6.60
C CYS A 56 -10.98 7.10 -5.30
N ILE A 57 -10.15 7.89 -4.60
CA ILE A 57 -9.47 7.46 -3.37
C ILE A 57 -10.47 7.10 -2.26
N PRO A 58 -11.37 8.01 -1.81
CA PRO A 58 -12.36 7.67 -0.80
C PRO A 58 -13.31 6.55 -1.26
N GLY A 59 -13.66 6.52 -2.56
CA GLY A 59 -14.50 5.47 -3.12
C GLY A 59 -13.87 4.08 -3.01
N PHE A 60 -12.64 3.91 -3.45
CA PHE A 60 -11.91 2.64 -3.33
C PHE A 60 -11.62 2.27 -1.87
N THR A 61 -11.24 3.25 -1.03
CA THR A 61 -11.00 3.00 0.40
C THR A 61 -12.27 2.53 1.11
N PHE A 62 -13.41 3.14 0.80
CA PHE A 62 -14.70 2.74 1.35
C PHE A 62 -15.10 1.33 0.89
N ALA A 63 -14.98 1.03 -0.40
CA ALA A 63 -15.26 -0.30 -0.95
C ALA A 63 -14.35 -1.35 -0.31
N GLY A 64 -13.04 -1.10 -0.19
CA GLY A 64 -12.08 -2.00 0.45
C GLY A 64 -12.43 -2.28 1.92
N ASN A 65 -12.80 -1.24 2.68
CA ASN A 65 -13.23 -1.40 4.06
C ASN A 65 -14.51 -2.22 4.19
N LEU A 66 -15.49 -2.00 3.33
CA LEU A 66 -16.72 -2.80 3.31
C LEU A 66 -16.44 -4.28 3.01
N MET A 67 -15.58 -4.56 2.05
CA MET A 67 -15.19 -5.92 1.68
C MET A 67 -14.46 -6.62 2.83
N ASN A 68 -13.57 -5.89 3.52
CA ASN A 68 -12.84 -6.43 4.67
C ASN A 68 -13.79 -6.74 5.83
N GLN A 69 -14.69 -5.79 6.20
CA GLN A 69 -15.69 -6.01 7.25
C GLN A 69 -16.72 -7.09 6.86
N GLY A 70 -16.97 -7.27 5.57
CA GLY A 70 -17.83 -8.33 5.03
C GLY A 70 -17.22 -9.73 5.06
N GLY A 71 -16.00 -9.92 5.60
CA GLY A 71 -15.32 -11.21 5.71
C GLY A 71 -14.77 -11.76 4.38
N ILE A 72 -14.63 -10.91 3.37
CA ILE A 72 -14.07 -11.30 2.07
C ILE A 72 -12.58 -11.63 2.22
N SER A 73 -11.87 -10.92 3.09
CA SER A 73 -10.45 -11.17 3.37
C SER A 73 -10.21 -12.61 3.86
N ASP A 74 -11.05 -13.10 4.77
CA ASP A 74 -10.96 -14.48 5.28
C ASP A 74 -11.21 -15.50 4.16
N LYS A 75 -12.21 -15.23 3.29
CA LYS A 75 -12.52 -16.10 2.14
C LYS A 75 -11.41 -16.11 1.10
N LEU A 76 -10.72 -14.99 0.90
CA LEU A 76 -9.57 -14.92 0.02
C LEU A 76 -8.39 -15.74 0.56
N LEU A 77 -8.16 -15.69 1.87
CA LEU A 77 -7.17 -16.54 2.53
C LEU A 77 -7.49 -18.02 2.39
N ASP A 78 -8.74 -18.40 2.68
CA ASP A 78 -9.20 -19.79 2.51
C ASP A 78 -9.00 -20.27 1.06
N PHE A 79 -9.32 -19.42 0.09
CA PHE A 79 -9.14 -19.72 -1.33
C PHE A 79 -7.66 -19.87 -1.70
N ALA A 80 -6.81 -18.94 -1.26
CA ALA A 80 -5.37 -19.01 -1.51
C ALA A 80 -4.74 -20.25 -0.84
N ASP A 81 -5.13 -20.56 0.39
CA ASP A 81 -4.67 -21.78 1.09
C ASP A 81 -5.14 -23.05 0.39
N ALA A 82 -6.37 -23.09 -0.11
CA ALA A 82 -6.87 -24.22 -0.89
C ALA A 82 -6.06 -24.48 -2.17
N LEU A 83 -5.56 -23.42 -2.80
CA LEU A 83 -4.75 -23.53 -4.02
C LEU A 83 -3.34 -24.04 -3.75
N VAL A 84 -2.67 -23.51 -2.73
CA VAL A 84 -1.23 -23.72 -2.52
C VAL A 84 -0.88 -24.34 -1.17
N GLY A 85 -1.82 -24.51 -0.27
CA GLY A 85 -1.59 -25.06 1.08
C GLY A 85 -0.98 -26.47 1.09
N HIS A 86 -1.18 -27.24 0.03
CA HIS A 86 -0.64 -28.60 -0.14
C HIS A 86 0.87 -28.62 -0.48
N ILE A 87 1.49 -27.48 -0.77
CA ILE A 87 2.91 -27.36 -1.09
C ILE A 87 3.71 -27.16 0.21
N THR A 88 4.99 -27.58 0.25
CA THR A 88 5.89 -27.30 1.37
C THR A 88 6.00 -25.78 1.57
N GLY A 89 5.65 -25.29 2.77
CA GLY A 89 5.57 -23.86 3.01
C GLY A 89 4.30 -23.20 2.44
N GLY A 90 3.23 -23.97 2.24
CA GLY A 90 1.99 -23.53 1.58
C GLY A 90 1.40 -22.22 2.08
N LEU A 91 1.40 -21.99 3.41
CA LEU A 91 0.89 -20.72 3.98
C LEU A 91 1.70 -19.50 3.56
N ALA A 92 3.02 -19.62 3.33
CA ALA A 92 3.80 -18.49 2.85
C ALA A 92 3.39 -18.08 1.42
N TYR A 93 3.03 -19.05 0.57
CA TYR A 93 2.48 -18.76 -0.76
C TYR A 93 1.06 -18.23 -0.68
N ALA A 94 0.24 -18.81 0.21
CA ALA A 94 -1.12 -18.34 0.43
C ALA A 94 -1.12 -16.85 0.85
N ASN A 95 -0.22 -16.45 1.75
CA ASN A 95 -0.01 -15.07 2.16
C ASN A 95 0.31 -14.16 0.96
N VAL A 96 1.28 -14.53 0.12
CA VAL A 96 1.61 -13.72 -1.07
C VAL A 96 0.44 -13.66 -2.05
N LEU A 97 -0.23 -14.78 -2.32
CA LEU A 97 -1.37 -14.81 -3.25
C LEU A 97 -2.57 -14.03 -2.71
N ALA A 98 -2.86 -14.16 -1.42
CA ALA A 98 -3.91 -13.38 -0.77
C ALA A 98 -3.62 -11.88 -0.84
N SER A 99 -2.38 -11.46 -0.55
CA SER A 99 -1.95 -10.07 -0.71
C SER A 99 -2.05 -9.59 -2.16
N MET A 100 -1.72 -10.41 -3.16
CA MET A 100 -1.89 -10.04 -4.58
C MET A 100 -3.35 -9.78 -4.95
N VAL A 101 -4.25 -10.61 -4.45
CA VAL A 101 -5.69 -10.45 -4.72
C VAL A 101 -6.25 -9.27 -3.91
N PHE A 102 -5.88 -9.17 -2.63
CA PHE A 102 -6.34 -8.10 -1.75
C PHE A 102 -5.77 -6.73 -2.16
N ALA A 103 -4.59 -6.68 -2.74
CA ALA A 103 -4.01 -5.48 -3.36
C ALA A 103 -4.97 -4.84 -4.36
N GLY A 104 -5.62 -5.66 -5.19
CA GLY A 104 -6.65 -5.22 -6.13
C GLY A 104 -7.94 -4.67 -5.49
N ILE A 105 -8.05 -4.70 -4.17
CA ILE A 105 -9.20 -4.21 -3.41
C ILE A 105 -8.81 -2.99 -2.57
N SER A 106 -7.74 -3.10 -1.78
CA SER A 106 -7.33 -2.08 -0.81
C SER A 106 -6.53 -0.93 -1.43
N GLY A 107 -5.70 -1.23 -2.42
CA GLY A 107 -4.83 -0.27 -3.11
C GLY A 107 -3.76 0.38 -2.23
N THR A 108 -3.55 -0.09 -0.98
CA THR A 108 -2.56 0.44 -0.04
C THR A 108 -1.87 -0.66 0.76
N ALA A 109 -0.56 -0.55 0.97
CA ALA A 109 0.21 -1.51 1.76
C ALA A 109 -0.22 -1.56 3.23
N LEU A 110 -0.57 -0.41 3.81
CA LEU A 110 -0.97 -0.32 5.21
C LEU A 110 -2.26 -1.09 5.47
N SER A 111 -3.27 -0.92 4.60
CA SER A 111 -4.55 -1.62 4.72
C SER A 111 -4.37 -3.13 4.61
N ASP A 112 -3.54 -3.57 3.67
CA ASP A 112 -3.20 -4.97 3.45
C ASP A 112 -2.50 -5.58 4.68
N THR A 113 -1.46 -4.92 5.18
CA THR A 113 -0.72 -5.37 6.37
C THR A 113 -1.63 -5.51 7.59
N VAL A 114 -2.54 -4.56 7.81
CA VAL A 114 -3.45 -4.59 8.96
C VAL A 114 -4.54 -5.66 8.79
N ALA A 115 -5.12 -5.75 7.61
CA ALA A 115 -6.23 -6.66 7.34
C ALA A 115 -5.78 -8.13 7.32
N LEU A 116 -4.77 -8.46 6.51
CA LEU A 116 -4.30 -9.82 6.34
C LEU A 116 -3.31 -10.21 7.45
N GLY A 117 -2.42 -9.31 7.86
CA GLY A 117 -1.39 -9.61 8.86
C GLY A 117 -1.96 -10.00 10.22
N GLY A 118 -3.10 -9.43 10.61
CA GLY A 118 -3.80 -9.82 11.84
C GLY A 118 -4.27 -11.28 11.86
N VAL A 119 -4.51 -11.88 10.71
CA VAL A 119 -4.97 -13.26 10.55
C VAL A 119 -3.81 -14.19 10.16
N GLU A 120 -3.03 -13.79 9.16
CA GLU A 120 -1.98 -14.64 8.56
C GLU A 120 -0.80 -14.89 9.49
N ILE A 121 -0.34 -13.86 10.20
CA ILE A 121 0.84 -14.01 11.09
C ILE A 121 0.55 -15.03 12.20
N PRO A 122 -0.55 -14.92 12.99
CA PRO A 122 -0.87 -15.93 13.98
C PRO A 122 -1.08 -17.32 13.37
N MET A 123 -1.72 -17.42 12.20
CA MET A 123 -1.96 -18.68 11.51
C MET A 123 -0.65 -19.36 11.09
N MET A 124 0.30 -18.62 10.52
CA MET A 124 1.63 -19.11 10.18
C MET A 124 2.41 -19.57 11.41
N VAL A 125 2.43 -18.75 12.45
CA VAL A 125 3.15 -19.09 13.70
C VAL A 125 2.59 -20.35 14.36
N ASN A 126 1.26 -20.50 14.41
CA ASN A 126 0.59 -21.68 14.94
C ASN A 126 0.90 -22.96 14.14
N GLN A 127 1.25 -22.84 12.86
CA GLN A 127 1.67 -23.96 12.02
C GLN A 127 3.19 -24.19 12.03
N GLY A 128 3.95 -23.50 12.89
CA GLY A 128 5.38 -23.74 13.10
C GLY A 128 6.30 -22.90 12.21
N TYR A 129 5.80 -21.81 11.64
CA TYR A 129 6.68 -20.84 10.98
C TYR A 129 7.32 -19.90 11.99
N ASP A 130 8.55 -19.47 11.71
CA ASP A 130 9.23 -18.48 12.53
C ASP A 130 8.48 -17.14 12.53
N VAL A 131 8.33 -16.51 13.70
CA VAL A 131 7.69 -15.19 13.81
C VAL A 131 8.35 -14.14 12.91
N PRO A 132 9.70 -14.01 12.88
CA PRO A 132 10.36 -13.04 12.00
C PRO A 132 10.06 -13.29 10.51
N PHE A 133 9.97 -14.53 10.08
CA PHE A 133 9.66 -14.86 8.69
C PHE A 133 8.20 -14.50 8.36
N SER A 134 7.25 -14.88 9.25
CA SER A 134 5.83 -14.60 9.05
C SER A 134 5.57 -13.10 8.94
N VAL A 135 6.15 -12.29 9.83
CA VAL A 135 6.05 -10.83 9.78
C VAL A 135 6.71 -10.27 8.54
N ALA A 136 7.90 -10.74 8.17
CA ALA A 136 8.64 -10.23 7.03
C ALA A 136 7.92 -10.51 5.70
N ILE A 137 7.38 -11.72 5.51
CA ILE A 137 6.68 -12.06 4.26
C ILE A 137 5.37 -11.29 4.14
N THR A 138 4.60 -11.16 5.22
CA THR A 138 3.37 -10.36 5.24
C THR A 138 3.65 -8.89 4.94
N ALA A 139 4.66 -8.30 5.57
CA ALA A 139 5.04 -6.90 5.29
C ALA A 139 5.54 -6.71 3.86
N ALA A 140 6.30 -7.67 3.33
CA ALA A 140 6.81 -7.61 1.96
C ALA A 140 5.66 -7.78 0.93
N SER A 141 4.76 -8.76 1.12
CA SER A 141 3.63 -9.01 0.22
C SER A 141 2.64 -7.83 0.20
N SER A 142 2.42 -7.17 1.34
CA SER A 142 1.58 -5.96 1.42
C SER A 142 2.10 -4.81 0.55
N CYS A 143 3.40 -4.77 0.22
CA CYS A 143 3.93 -3.79 -0.72
C CYS A 143 3.40 -3.96 -2.16
N LEU A 144 2.71 -5.07 -2.47
CA LEU A 144 2.02 -5.27 -3.74
C LEU A 144 0.78 -4.37 -3.86
N GLY A 145 0.15 -3.97 -2.73
CA GLY A 145 -1.02 -3.10 -2.71
C GLY A 145 -0.85 -1.80 -3.48
N PRO A 146 0.22 -1.03 -3.26
CA PRO A 146 0.50 0.18 -4.05
C PRO A 146 0.87 -0.05 -5.51
N ILE A 147 1.13 -1.29 -5.93
CA ILE A 147 1.65 -1.63 -7.26
C ILE A 147 0.58 -2.29 -8.13
N ILE A 148 -0.20 -3.20 -7.56
CA ILE A 148 -1.28 -3.89 -8.28
C ILE A 148 -2.53 -2.98 -8.30
N PRO A 149 -3.12 -2.73 -9.49
CA PRO A 149 -4.32 -1.90 -9.59
C PRO A 149 -5.58 -2.53 -8.93
N PRO A 150 -6.49 -1.69 -8.39
CA PRO A 150 -6.42 -0.24 -8.25
C PRO A 150 -5.49 0.20 -7.10
N SER A 151 -4.69 1.24 -7.34
CA SER A 151 -3.67 1.70 -6.40
C SER A 151 -3.85 3.19 -6.11
N VAL A 152 -3.97 3.54 -4.83
CA VAL A 152 -4.08 4.94 -4.38
C VAL A 152 -2.84 5.77 -4.77
N PRO A 153 -1.59 5.31 -4.52
CA PRO A 153 -0.40 6.01 -4.98
C PRO A 153 -0.34 6.23 -6.49
N MET A 154 -0.80 5.27 -7.29
CA MET A 154 -0.85 5.45 -8.76
C MET A 154 -1.87 6.50 -9.19
N ILE A 155 -3.03 6.58 -8.52
CA ILE A 155 -4.01 7.64 -8.77
C ILE A 155 -3.40 9.01 -8.46
N MET A 156 -2.72 9.13 -7.32
CA MET A 156 -2.06 10.39 -6.95
C MET A 156 -0.96 10.77 -7.96
N ALA A 157 -0.10 9.83 -8.33
CA ALA A 157 0.95 10.06 -9.31
C ALA A 157 0.37 10.47 -10.68
N ALA A 158 -0.68 9.79 -11.14
CA ALA A 158 -1.36 10.14 -12.39
C ALA A 158 -1.98 11.54 -12.35
N THR A 159 -2.60 11.91 -11.24
CA THR A 159 -3.19 13.25 -11.04
C THR A 159 -2.12 14.34 -11.06
N MET A 160 -1.00 14.12 -10.40
CA MET A 160 0.10 15.11 -10.32
C MET A 160 0.85 15.27 -11.63
N THR A 161 0.94 14.20 -12.43
CA THR A 161 1.68 14.20 -13.71
C THR A 161 0.80 14.47 -14.91
N GLY A 162 -0.54 14.54 -14.74
CA GLY A 162 -1.49 14.67 -15.84
C GLY A 162 -1.62 13.43 -16.73
N LEU A 163 -1.11 12.27 -16.26
CA LEU A 163 -1.23 11.00 -16.97
C LEU A 163 -2.60 10.37 -16.77
N SER A 164 -3.01 9.53 -17.72
CA SER A 164 -4.24 8.75 -17.57
C SER A 164 -4.08 7.68 -16.48
N VAL A 165 -5.00 7.66 -15.50
CA VAL A 165 -5.06 6.65 -14.45
C VAL A 165 -5.13 5.23 -15.01
N SER A 166 -5.92 5.03 -16.07
CA SER A 166 -6.04 3.72 -16.73
C SER A 166 -4.70 3.24 -17.31
N LYS A 167 -3.94 4.14 -17.96
CA LYS A 167 -2.60 3.79 -18.46
C LYS A 167 -1.63 3.47 -17.34
N MET A 168 -1.71 4.22 -16.23
CA MET A 168 -0.88 3.97 -15.04
C MET A 168 -1.19 2.60 -14.43
N PHE A 169 -2.48 2.25 -14.31
CA PHE A 169 -2.91 0.95 -13.82
C PHE A 169 -2.42 -0.20 -14.71
N MET A 170 -2.57 -0.07 -16.02
CA MET A 170 -2.07 -1.08 -16.97
C MET A 170 -0.56 -1.28 -16.85
N ALA A 171 0.20 -0.22 -16.62
CA ALA A 171 1.64 -0.29 -16.41
C ALA A 171 2.03 -1.01 -15.09
N GLY A 172 1.17 -0.96 -14.06
CA GLY A 172 1.41 -1.60 -12.76
C GLY A 172 1.19 -3.11 -12.74
N ILE A 173 0.39 -3.65 -13.67
CA ILE A 173 0.05 -5.09 -13.66
C ILE A 173 1.30 -5.96 -13.83
N VAL A 174 2.12 -5.68 -14.82
CA VAL A 174 3.32 -6.51 -15.13
C VAL A 174 4.34 -6.47 -13.98
N PRO A 175 4.76 -5.30 -13.46
CA PRO A 175 5.64 -5.25 -12.30
C PRO A 175 5.05 -5.93 -11.06
N GLY A 176 3.77 -5.73 -10.80
CA GLY A 176 3.08 -6.36 -9.66
C GLY A 176 3.10 -7.89 -9.73
N LEU A 177 2.79 -8.46 -10.89
CA LEU A 177 2.86 -9.90 -11.10
C LEU A 177 4.30 -10.45 -10.99
N LEU A 178 5.28 -9.75 -11.56
CA LEU A 178 6.69 -10.16 -11.47
C LEU A 178 7.18 -10.15 -10.01
N LEU A 179 6.83 -9.13 -9.24
CA LEU A 179 7.17 -9.06 -7.82
C LEU A 179 6.48 -10.17 -7.03
N GLY A 180 5.20 -10.42 -7.25
CA GLY A 180 4.48 -11.50 -6.60
C GLY A 180 5.08 -12.87 -6.90
N LEU A 181 5.43 -13.14 -8.16
CA LEU A 181 6.13 -14.38 -8.55
C LEU A 181 7.53 -14.46 -7.93
N GLY A 182 8.26 -13.36 -7.87
CA GLY A 182 9.57 -13.30 -7.20
C GLY A 182 9.47 -13.58 -5.69
N MET A 183 8.41 -13.09 -5.03
CA MET A 183 8.15 -13.40 -3.63
C MET A 183 7.77 -14.87 -3.43
N CYS A 184 6.97 -15.45 -4.32
CA CYS A 184 6.70 -16.89 -4.32
C CYS A 184 7.99 -17.70 -4.49
N GLY A 185 8.91 -17.27 -5.35
CA GLY A 185 10.23 -17.89 -5.50
C GLY A 185 11.07 -17.84 -4.22
N THR A 186 11.07 -16.71 -3.51
CA THR A 186 11.73 -16.57 -2.20
C THR A 186 11.08 -17.44 -1.13
N CYS A 187 9.75 -17.51 -1.12
CA CYS A 187 9.02 -18.43 -0.24
C CYS A 187 9.44 -19.89 -0.47
N TYR A 188 9.59 -20.30 -1.73
CA TYR A 188 10.06 -21.66 -2.07
C TYR A 188 11.44 -21.94 -1.46
N VAL A 189 12.41 -21.09 -1.76
CA VAL A 189 13.80 -21.28 -1.31
C VAL A 189 13.86 -21.32 0.23
N LEU A 190 13.18 -20.40 0.91
CA LEU A 190 13.18 -20.34 2.37
C LEU A 190 12.41 -21.49 3.02
N SER A 191 11.27 -21.89 2.45
CA SER A 191 10.46 -22.98 2.98
C SER A 191 11.18 -24.33 2.88
N VAL A 192 11.87 -24.59 1.77
CA VAL A 192 12.69 -25.79 1.61
C VAL A 192 13.89 -25.76 2.56
N LYS A 193 14.58 -24.62 2.66
CA LYS A 193 15.78 -24.48 3.51
C LYS A 193 15.46 -24.59 5.00
N ARG A 194 14.29 -24.09 5.43
CA ARG A 194 13.88 -24.10 6.85
C ARG A 194 12.97 -25.27 7.19
N HIS A 195 12.66 -26.17 6.24
CA HIS A 195 11.81 -27.33 6.42
C HIS A 195 10.42 -26.99 6.99
N TYR A 196 9.80 -25.92 6.46
CA TYR A 196 8.47 -25.53 6.91
C TYR A 196 7.42 -26.60 6.59
N PRO A 197 6.38 -26.69 7.43
CA PRO A 197 5.40 -27.75 7.33
C PRO A 197 4.64 -27.71 6.01
N LYS A 198 4.21 -28.89 5.59
CA LYS A 198 3.28 -29.12 4.50
C LYS A 198 1.93 -29.45 5.13
N ARG A 199 0.86 -28.83 4.66
CA ARG A 199 -0.48 -29.19 5.10
C ARG A 199 -0.93 -30.47 4.40
N ASP A 200 -1.36 -31.46 5.16
CA ASP A 200 -2.05 -32.63 4.60
C ASP A 200 -3.40 -32.19 4.04
N LYS A 201 -3.79 -32.79 2.90
CA LYS A 201 -5.08 -32.48 2.23
C LYS A 201 -6.25 -32.95 3.07
#